data_ad19c02e7a4a934ee8ae3a399074d257
#
_entry.id   ad19c02e7a4a934ee8ae3a399074d257
#
_cell.length_a   1.000
_cell.length_b   1.000
_cell.length_c   1.000
_cell.angle_alpha   90.00
_cell.angle_beta   90.00
_cell.angle_gamma   90.00
#
_symmetry.space_group_name_H-M   'P 1'
#
loop_
_entity.id
_entity.type
_entity.pdbx_description
1 polymer ?
#
loop_
_entity_poly.entity_id
_entity_poly.type
_entity_poly.pdbx_seq_one_letter_code
_entity_poly.pdbx_strand_id
1 'polypeptide(L)'
;RMPLPWNFHAAIDALNHYLFREVGLRGDQETYDDPANAAVPKVIARRRGMPITLSILWMEVARRLGFQAVGVALPGHFITGLRTDVGILYFDPFNCGRSLGEEGAARLVELATGGRAAFDPAMLVPVSNRAILVRLVRNLHVRYLRARAWAEALWTSTHLVLLSPGESLPYRDRAFVHFKRGELSAGLRDLSEAVRLGQEIDPELMHWMEKLQRG
;
A
#
# COMPACT_ATOMS: atom_id res chain seq x y z
N ARG A 1 -29.12 -9.85 -1.92
CA ARG A 1 -28.68 -10.55 -3.17
C ARG A 1 -29.56 -10.04 -4.30
N MET A 2 -29.07 -9.08 -5.09
CA MET A 2 -29.71 -8.76 -6.36
C MET A 2 -29.40 -9.89 -7.33
N PRO A 3 -30.41 -10.47 -8.01
CA PRO A 3 -30.14 -11.33 -9.15
C PRO A 3 -29.46 -10.45 -10.19
N LEU A 4 -28.30 -10.86 -10.67
CA LEU A 4 -27.55 -10.14 -11.71
C LEU A 4 -28.18 -10.40 -13.07
N PRO A 5 -29.02 -9.50 -13.61
CA PRO A 5 -29.42 -9.57 -15.03
C PRO A 5 -28.35 -8.91 -15.92
N TRP A 6 -27.21 -8.52 -15.37
CA TRP A 6 -26.13 -7.85 -16.10
C TRP A 6 -25.10 -8.91 -16.50
N ASN A 7 -24.74 -8.91 -17.78
CA ASN A 7 -23.57 -9.60 -18.23
C ASN A 7 -22.39 -9.08 -17.39
N PHE A 8 -21.77 -9.95 -16.59
CA PHE A 8 -20.68 -9.62 -15.66
C PHE A 8 -19.58 -8.79 -16.35
N HIS A 9 -19.21 -9.18 -17.57
CA HIS A 9 -18.20 -8.46 -18.36
C HIS A 9 -18.66 -7.03 -18.70
N ALA A 10 -19.90 -6.85 -19.11
CA ALA A 10 -20.45 -5.52 -19.40
C ALA A 10 -20.45 -4.60 -18.17
N ALA A 11 -20.71 -5.15 -16.97
CA ALA A 11 -20.67 -4.37 -15.74
C ALA A 11 -19.23 -3.94 -15.37
N ILE A 12 -18.24 -4.80 -15.59
CA ILE A 12 -16.81 -4.46 -15.37
C ILE A 12 -16.33 -3.45 -16.41
N ASP A 13 -16.73 -3.61 -17.66
CA ASP A 13 -16.41 -2.65 -18.73
C ASP A 13 -17.01 -1.28 -18.43
N ALA A 14 -18.25 -1.22 -17.96
CA ALA A 14 -18.91 0.02 -17.52
C ALA A 14 -18.18 0.66 -16.32
N LEU A 15 -17.79 -0.14 -15.31
CA LEU A 15 -17.00 0.33 -14.17
C LEU A 15 -15.66 0.93 -14.61
N ASN A 16 -14.93 0.22 -15.47
CA ASN A 16 -13.65 0.69 -16.00
C ASN A 16 -13.83 1.93 -16.88
N HIS A 17 -14.84 1.95 -17.74
CA HIS A 17 -15.14 3.13 -18.56
C HIS A 17 -15.41 4.35 -17.67
N TYR A 18 -16.31 4.21 -16.68
CA TYR A 18 -16.62 5.29 -15.75
C TYR A 18 -15.37 5.81 -15.01
N LEU A 19 -14.62 4.93 -14.35
CA LEU A 19 -13.48 5.36 -13.53
C LEU A 19 -12.32 5.93 -14.37
N PHE A 20 -12.00 5.32 -15.50
CA PHE A 20 -10.78 5.65 -16.24
C PHE A 20 -11.00 6.54 -17.46
N ARG A 21 -12.26 6.63 -17.99
CA ARG A 21 -12.59 7.51 -19.12
C ARG A 21 -13.39 8.73 -18.70
N GLU A 22 -14.48 8.55 -17.95
CA GLU A 22 -15.34 9.66 -17.55
C GLU A 22 -14.73 10.42 -16.35
N VAL A 23 -14.44 9.74 -15.23
CA VAL A 23 -13.77 10.34 -14.07
C VAL A 23 -12.32 10.70 -14.41
N GLY A 24 -11.65 9.93 -15.28
CA GLY A 24 -10.30 10.18 -15.76
C GLY A 24 -9.21 9.80 -14.76
N LEU A 25 -9.47 8.82 -13.86
CA LEU A 25 -8.43 8.27 -12.98
C LEU A 25 -7.34 7.59 -13.82
N ARG A 26 -6.07 7.80 -13.43
CA ARG A 26 -4.94 7.17 -14.12
C ARG A 26 -3.75 6.93 -13.20
N GLY A 27 -2.91 5.97 -13.56
CA GLY A 27 -1.62 5.76 -12.91
C GLY A 27 -0.69 6.94 -13.13
N ASP A 28 -0.01 7.39 -12.07
CA ASP A 28 1.01 8.42 -12.17
C ASP A 28 2.38 7.77 -12.32
N GLN A 29 2.90 7.77 -13.54
CA GLN A 29 4.24 7.25 -13.86
C GLN A 29 5.30 8.37 -13.84
N GLU A 30 4.90 9.63 -14.04
CA GLU A 30 5.80 10.77 -14.14
C GLU A 30 6.32 11.21 -12.77
N THR A 31 5.41 11.28 -11.78
CA THR A 31 5.72 11.68 -10.41
C THR A 31 5.37 10.57 -9.41
N TYR A 32 5.80 9.34 -9.71
CA TYR A 32 5.42 8.13 -8.97
C TYR A 32 5.68 8.24 -7.46
N ASP A 33 6.79 8.87 -7.06
CA ASP A 33 7.20 9.03 -5.66
C ASP A 33 6.55 10.22 -4.93
N ASP A 34 5.70 11.03 -5.59
CA ASP A 34 4.95 12.08 -4.92
C ASP A 34 4.02 11.47 -3.83
N PRO A 35 4.12 11.91 -2.55
CA PRO A 35 3.23 11.44 -1.48
C PRO A 35 1.75 11.61 -1.80
N ALA A 36 1.39 12.59 -2.64
CA ALA A 36 0.01 12.82 -3.06
C ALA A 36 -0.59 11.62 -3.81
N ASN A 37 0.22 10.77 -4.43
CA ASN A 37 -0.23 9.55 -5.11
C ASN A 37 -0.68 8.44 -4.14
N ALA A 38 -0.26 8.51 -2.88
CA ALA A 38 -0.66 7.58 -1.83
C ALA A 38 -1.77 8.13 -0.91
N ALA A 39 -2.14 9.41 -1.05
CA ALA A 39 -3.20 10.06 -0.27
C ALA A 39 -4.52 10.05 -1.04
N VAL A 40 -5.45 9.15 -0.68
CA VAL A 40 -6.72 8.94 -1.40
C VAL A 40 -7.47 10.23 -1.73
N PRO A 41 -7.66 11.21 -0.79
CA PRO A 41 -8.33 12.46 -1.13
C PRO A 41 -7.60 13.27 -2.22
N LYS A 42 -6.26 13.25 -2.21
CA LYS A 42 -5.45 13.94 -3.22
C LYS A 42 -5.51 13.22 -4.57
N VAL A 43 -5.55 11.88 -4.55
CA VAL A 43 -5.73 11.06 -5.77
C VAL A 43 -7.06 11.38 -6.45
N ILE A 44 -8.15 11.47 -5.68
CA ILE A 44 -9.47 11.84 -6.21
C ILE A 44 -9.43 13.24 -6.84
N ALA A 45 -8.86 14.23 -6.16
CA ALA A 45 -8.78 15.60 -6.65
C ALA A 45 -7.89 15.73 -7.89
N ARG A 46 -6.74 15.05 -7.92
CA ARG A 46 -5.75 15.12 -9.03
C ARG A 46 -6.04 14.13 -10.16
N ARG A 47 -6.89 13.12 -9.90
CA ARG A 47 -7.19 12.00 -10.79
C ARG A 47 -5.95 11.17 -11.15
N ARG A 48 -4.91 11.24 -10.32
CA ARG A 48 -3.64 10.51 -10.49
C ARG A 48 -3.28 9.83 -9.19
N GLY A 49 -2.85 8.57 -9.27
CA GLY A 49 -2.51 7.78 -8.09
C GLY A 49 -1.54 6.64 -8.36
N MET A 50 -1.12 6.00 -7.29
CA MET A 50 -0.30 4.80 -7.35
C MET A 50 -1.18 3.53 -7.41
N PRO A 51 -0.59 2.33 -7.70
CA PRO A 51 -1.38 1.10 -7.84
C PRO A 51 -2.36 0.83 -6.70
N ILE A 52 -1.91 0.94 -5.46
CA ILE A 52 -2.76 0.63 -4.29
C ILE A 52 -3.92 1.62 -4.11
N THR A 53 -3.71 2.92 -4.33
CA THR A 53 -4.79 3.92 -4.17
C THR A 53 -5.85 3.80 -5.24
N LEU A 54 -5.45 3.57 -6.50
CA LEU A 54 -6.39 3.33 -7.59
C LEU A 54 -7.15 2.01 -7.38
N SER A 55 -6.47 0.98 -6.87
CA SER A 55 -7.10 -0.30 -6.52
C SER A 55 -8.12 -0.15 -5.38
N ILE A 56 -7.83 0.66 -4.35
CA ILE A 56 -8.79 0.95 -3.27
C ILE A 56 -10.05 1.62 -3.85
N LEU A 57 -9.87 2.65 -4.69
CA LEU A 57 -11.00 3.34 -5.32
C LEU A 57 -11.83 2.40 -6.21
N TRP A 58 -11.16 1.60 -7.02
CA TRP A 58 -11.81 0.62 -7.89
C TRP A 58 -12.60 -0.42 -7.07
N MET A 59 -11.97 -1.00 -6.04
CA MET A 59 -12.62 -1.97 -5.15
C MET A 59 -13.82 -1.40 -4.43
N GLU A 60 -13.73 -0.16 -3.96
CA GLU A 60 -14.82 0.49 -3.22
C GLU A 60 -16.05 0.70 -4.13
N VAL A 61 -15.84 1.13 -5.38
CA VAL A 61 -16.93 1.28 -6.34
C VAL A 61 -17.49 -0.09 -6.73
N ALA A 62 -16.64 -1.08 -7.01
CA ALA A 62 -17.06 -2.44 -7.32
C ALA A 62 -17.92 -3.05 -6.17
N ARG A 63 -17.52 -2.85 -4.91
CA ARG A 63 -18.28 -3.32 -3.73
C ARG A 63 -19.66 -2.65 -3.62
N ARG A 64 -19.75 -1.35 -3.91
CA ARG A 64 -21.03 -0.64 -3.95
C ARG A 64 -21.96 -1.10 -5.06
N LEU A 65 -21.39 -1.65 -6.14
CA LEU A 65 -22.13 -2.31 -7.22
C LEU A 65 -22.51 -3.77 -6.89
N GLY A 66 -22.17 -4.27 -5.69
CA GLY A 66 -22.50 -5.61 -5.21
C GLY A 66 -21.45 -6.68 -5.54
N PHE A 67 -20.29 -6.32 -6.10
CA PHE A 67 -19.20 -7.27 -6.37
C PHE A 67 -18.40 -7.59 -5.10
N GLN A 68 -17.93 -8.83 -5.00
CA GLN A 68 -16.99 -9.25 -3.95
C GLN A 68 -15.55 -8.89 -4.35
N ALA A 69 -15.21 -7.61 -4.24
CA ALA A 69 -13.89 -7.12 -4.60
C ALA A 69 -12.87 -7.34 -3.48
N VAL A 70 -11.69 -7.80 -3.85
CA VAL A 70 -10.55 -8.10 -2.97
C VAL A 70 -9.28 -7.45 -3.50
N GLY A 71 -8.33 -7.13 -2.61
CA GLY A 71 -7.02 -6.62 -2.99
C GLY A 71 -5.98 -7.73 -3.02
N VAL A 72 -5.03 -7.65 -3.94
CA VAL A 72 -3.91 -8.57 -4.09
C VAL A 72 -2.59 -7.79 -4.09
N ALA A 73 -1.71 -8.16 -3.16
CA ALA A 73 -0.45 -7.46 -2.91
C ALA A 73 0.69 -8.16 -3.65
N LEU A 74 1.05 -7.67 -4.83
CA LEU A 74 2.22 -8.14 -5.56
C LEU A 74 3.50 -7.40 -5.13
N PRO A 75 4.69 -8.01 -5.26
CA PRO A 75 5.96 -7.30 -5.15
C PRO A 75 6.01 -6.09 -6.09
N GLY A 76 6.25 -4.89 -5.53
CA GLY A 76 6.31 -3.64 -6.28
C GLY A 76 4.99 -3.13 -6.88
N HIS A 77 3.90 -3.93 -6.89
CA HIS A 77 2.62 -3.57 -7.48
C HIS A 77 1.43 -3.98 -6.61
N PHE A 78 0.24 -3.46 -6.92
CA PHE A 78 -1.00 -3.82 -6.23
C PHE A 78 -2.13 -3.92 -7.26
N ILE A 79 -2.86 -5.03 -7.24
CA ILE A 79 -3.95 -5.31 -8.16
C ILE A 79 -5.25 -5.61 -7.40
N THR A 80 -6.34 -5.73 -8.11
CA THR A 80 -7.65 -6.12 -7.56
C THR A 80 -8.10 -7.44 -8.10
N GLY A 81 -8.97 -8.13 -7.35
CA GLY A 81 -9.66 -9.31 -7.80
C GLY A 81 -11.17 -9.23 -7.54
N LEU A 82 -11.95 -9.89 -8.35
CA LEU A 82 -13.36 -10.15 -8.10
C LEU A 82 -13.57 -11.65 -7.88
N ARG A 83 -14.19 -12.00 -6.76
CA ARG A 83 -14.60 -13.38 -6.48
C ARG A 83 -15.79 -13.73 -7.35
N THR A 84 -15.70 -14.86 -8.04
CA THR A 84 -16.76 -15.47 -8.84
C THR A 84 -16.98 -16.91 -8.39
N ASP A 85 -18.01 -17.57 -8.93
CA ASP A 85 -18.29 -18.98 -8.63
C ASP A 85 -17.17 -19.93 -9.14
N VAL A 86 -16.37 -19.47 -10.12
CA VAL A 86 -15.30 -20.27 -10.73
C VAL A 86 -13.90 -19.85 -10.28
N GLY A 87 -13.78 -18.87 -9.39
CA GLY A 87 -12.47 -18.39 -8.89
C GLY A 87 -12.37 -16.87 -8.78
N ILE A 88 -11.18 -16.35 -8.89
CA ILE A 88 -10.91 -14.91 -8.82
C ILE A 88 -10.46 -14.41 -10.18
N LEU A 89 -11.11 -13.38 -10.68
CA LEU A 89 -10.69 -12.63 -11.87
C LEU A 89 -9.91 -11.40 -11.43
N TYR A 90 -8.72 -11.18 -11.99
CA TYR A 90 -7.81 -10.12 -11.58
C TYR A 90 -7.81 -8.95 -12.56
N PHE A 91 -7.65 -7.74 -12.01
CA PHE A 91 -7.66 -6.48 -12.76
C PHE A 91 -6.57 -5.54 -12.24
N ASP A 92 -6.01 -4.73 -13.11
CA ASP A 92 -5.00 -3.73 -12.78
C ASP A 92 -5.55 -2.30 -12.94
N PRO A 93 -6.03 -1.67 -11.88
CA PRO A 93 -6.54 -0.29 -11.91
C PRO A 93 -5.49 0.75 -12.27
N PHE A 94 -4.19 0.49 -12.05
CA PHE A 94 -3.10 1.39 -12.45
C PHE A 94 -2.98 1.47 -13.97
N ASN A 95 -3.29 0.37 -14.65
CA ASN A 95 -3.35 0.26 -16.10
C ASN A 95 -4.82 0.19 -16.59
N CYS A 96 -5.65 1.13 -16.14
CA CYS A 96 -7.04 1.33 -16.55
C CYS A 96 -7.96 0.11 -16.37
N GLY A 97 -7.76 -0.69 -15.34
CA GLY A 97 -8.59 -1.84 -15.03
C GLY A 97 -8.41 -3.03 -15.99
N ARG A 98 -7.26 -3.11 -16.64
CA ARG A 98 -6.93 -4.23 -17.54
C ARG A 98 -7.06 -5.56 -16.82
N SER A 99 -7.73 -6.52 -17.45
CA SER A 99 -7.81 -7.90 -16.97
C SER A 99 -6.42 -8.58 -17.03
N LEU A 100 -6.12 -9.39 -16.02
CA LEU A 100 -4.83 -10.07 -15.85
C LEU A 100 -5.02 -11.58 -15.64
N GLY A 101 -4.26 -12.37 -16.37
CA GLY A 101 -3.94 -13.75 -16.01
C GLY A 101 -2.59 -13.82 -15.27
N GLU A 102 -2.15 -15.05 -14.95
CA GLU A 102 -0.87 -15.29 -14.26
C GLU A 102 0.33 -14.71 -15.01
N GLU A 103 0.39 -14.86 -16.34
CA GLU A 103 1.45 -14.24 -17.16
C GLU A 103 1.48 -12.72 -17.08
N GLY A 104 0.30 -12.09 -17.03
CA GLY A 104 0.19 -10.64 -16.84
C GLY A 104 0.68 -10.20 -15.48
N ALA A 105 0.35 -10.96 -14.42
CA ALA A 105 0.83 -10.71 -13.06
C ALA A 105 2.35 -10.92 -12.96
N ALA A 106 2.89 -11.95 -13.57
CA ALA A 106 4.33 -12.23 -13.64
C ALA A 106 5.10 -11.05 -14.27
N ARG A 107 4.62 -10.57 -15.41
CA ARG A 107 5.20 -9.38 -16.07
C ARG A 107 5.14 -8.12 -15.21
N LEU A 108 4.05 -7.91 -14.47
CA LEU A 108 3.96 -6.77 -13.54
C LEU A 108 4.99 -6.86 -12.41
N VAL A 109 5.19 -8.05 -11.83
CA VAL A 109 6.20 -8.28 -10.79
C VAL A 109 7.61 -8.04 -11.35
N GLU A 110 7.92 -8.58 -12.51
CA GLU A 110 9.22 -8.39 -13.19
C GLU A 110 9.51 -6.91 -13.42
N LEU A 111 8.58 -6.16 -14.04
CA LEU A 111 8.73 -4.74 -14.33
C LEU A 111 8.84 -3.91 -13.05
N ALA A 112 7.96 -4.16 -12.07
CA ALA A 112 7.91 -3.38 -10.83
C ALA A 112 9.11 -3.61 -9.90
N THR A 113 9.76 -4.76 -10.02
CA THR A 113 10.93 -5.12 -9.21
C THR A 113 12.26 -5.00 -9.97
N GLY A 114 12.21 -4.78 -11.29
CA GLY A 114 13.39 -4.83 -12.15
C GLY A 114 14.03 -6.22 -12.15
N GLY A 115 13.20 -7.26 -12.14
CA GLY A 115 13.64 -8.67 -12.15
C GLY A 115 14.20 -9.19 -10.81
N ARG A 116 14.12 -8.38 -9.71
CA ARG A 116 14.66 -8.78 -8.39
C ARG A 116 13.76 -9.75 -7.62
N ALA A 117 12.51 -9.92 -8.01
CA ALA A 117 11.59 -10.89 -7.44
C ALA A 117 11.04 -11.78 -8.55
N ALA A 118 11.08 -13.09 -8.34
CA ALA A 118 10.37 -14.04 -9.19
C ALA A 118 8.89 -14.06 -8.83
N PHE A 119 8.03 -14.20 -9.84
CA PHE A 119 6.60 -14.38 -9.61
C PHE A 119 6.31 -15.82 -9.16
N ASP A 120 5.41 -15.95 -8.19
CA ASP A 120 4.84 -17.23 -7.75
C ASP A 120 3.30 -17.06 -7.78
N PRO A 121 2.53 -17.99 -8.39
CA PRO A 121 1.07 -17.98 -8.36
C PRO A 121 0.47 -17.84 -6.94
N ALA A 122 1.17 -18.31 -5.90
CA ALA A 122 0.79 -18.11 -4.50
C ALA A 122 0.72 -16.64 -4.10
N MET A 123 1.33 -15.72 -4.84
CA MET A 123 1.22 -14.27 -4.62
C MET A 123 -0.16 -13.71 -5.00
N LEU A 124 -0.97 -14.45 -5.75
CA LEU A 124 -2.33 -14.04 -6.16
C LEU A 124 -3.39 -14.23 -5.05
N VAL A 125 -2.96 -14.47 -3.83
CA VAL A 125 -3.87 -14.61 -2.67
C VAL A 125 -4.38 -13.24 -2.23
N PRO A 126 -5.70 -13.10 -2.00
CA PRO A 126 -6.28 -11.88 -1.45
C PRO A 126 -5.72 -11.53 -0.07
N VAL A 127 -5.45 -10.24 0.15
CA VAL A 127 -5.01 -9.73 1.44
C VAL A 127 -6.16 -9.09 2.22
N SER A 128 -6.03 -9.05 3.55
CA SER A 128 -7.02 -8.41 4.43
C SER A 128 -7.04 -6.89 4.24
N ASN A 129 -8.17 -6.23 4.58
CA ASN A 129 -8.27 -4.77 4.58
C ASN A 129 -7.21 -4.12 5.49
N ARG A 130 -6.86 -4.76 6.62
CA ARG A 130 -5.76 -4.31 7.49
C ARG A 130 -4.43 -4.31 6.75
N ALA A 131 -4.09 -5.39 6.03
CA ALA A 131 -2.86 -5.47 5.25
C ALA A 131 -2.82 -4.42 4.13
N ILE A 132 -3.96 -4.12 3.49
CA ILE A 132 -4.09 -3.02 2.52
C ILE A 132 -3.75 -1.68 3.18
N LEU A 133 -4.33 -1.38 4.35
CA LEU A 133 -4.07 -0.14 5.09
C LEU A 133 -2.61 -0.04 5.54
N VAL A 134 -2.03 -1.11 6.08
CA VAL A 134 -0.60 -1.15 6.46
C VAL A 134 0.27 -0.81 5.25
N ARG A 135 0.01 -1.43 4.10
CA ARG A 135 0.77 -1.17 2.88
C ARG A 135 0.60 0.27 2.38
N LEU A 136 -0.63 0.81 2.43
CA LEU A 136 -0.91 2.20 2.04
C LEU A 136 -0.15 3.19 2.93
N VAL A 137 -0.24 3.03 4.25
CA VAL A 137 0.43 3.91 5.22
C VAL A 137 1.94 3.76 5.12
N ARG A 138 2.47 2.55 4.89
CA ARG A 138 3.91 2.31 4.66
C ARG A 138 4.41 3.02 3.40
N ASN A 139 3.63 3.03 2.33
CA ASN A 139 3.95 3.78 1.11
C ASN A 139 4.05 5.29 1.36
N LEU A 140 3.16 5.86 2.18
CA LEU A 140 3.23 7.26 2.62
C LEU A 140 4.46 7.50 3.49
N HIS A 141 4.68 6.63 4.47
CA HIS A 141 5.78 6.73 5.43
C HIS A 141 7.15 6.81 4.73
N VAL A 142 7.44 5.88 3.83
CA VAL A 142 8.71 5.87 3.07
C VAL A 142 8.91 7.17 2.28
N ARG A 143 7.85 7.72 1.68
CA ARG A 143 7.92 8.98 0.93
C ARG A 143 8.17 10.17 1.84
N TYR A 144 7.51 10.24 2.99
CA TYR A 144 7.75 11.30 3.98
C TYR A 144 9.15 11.20 4.59
N LEU A 145 9.68 10.00 4.84
CA LEU A 145 11.07 9.84 5.27
C LEU A 145 12.06 10.37 4.22
N ARG A 146 11.87 10.03 2.94
CA ARG A 146 12.72 10.53 1.83
C ARG A 146 12.65 12.05 1.71
N ALA A 147 11.45 12.62 1.87
CA ALA A 147 11.23 14.07 1.85
C ALA A 147 11.68 14.78 3.13
N ARG A 148 12.12 14.05 4.16
CA ARG A 148 12.43 14.58 5.51
C ARG A 148 11.25 15.34 6.14
N ALA A 149 10.04 14.99 5.77
CA ALA A 149 8.79 15.53 6.31
C ALA A 149 8.47 14.84 7.65
N TRP A 150 9.21 15.24 8.70
CA TRP A 150 9.24 14.50 9.97
C TRP A 150 7.91 14.51 10.73
N ALA A 151 7.08 15.54 10.58
CA ALA A 151 5.77 15.60 11.20
C ALA A 151 4.83 14.56 10.58
N GLU A 152 4.80 14.49 9.25
CA GLU A 152 4.02 13.53 8.48
C GLU A 152 4.56 12.11 8.65
N ALA A 153 5.89 11.96 8.73
CA ALA A 153 6.53 10.67 9.02
C ALA A 153 6.15 10.16 10.42
N LEU A 154 6.06 11.04 11.43
CA LEU A 154 5.59 10.66 12.76
C LEU A 154 4.10 10.24 12.74
N TRP A 155 3.28 10.99 12.01
CA TRP A 155 1.88 10.63 11.85
C TRP A 155 1.73 9.23 11.23
N THR A 156 2.44 8.94 10.13
CA THR A 156 2.37 7.65 9.46
C THR A 156 2.94 6.51 10.31
N SER A 157 4.09 6.69 10.96
CA SER A 157 4.66 5.64 11.83
C SER A 157 3.77 5.36 13.04
N THR A 158 3.09 6.37 13.60
CA THR A 158 2.09 6.17 14.66
C THR A 158 0.93 5.30 14.18
N HIS A 159 0.43 5.53 12.96
CA HIS A 159 -0.61 4.69 12.38
C HIS A 159 -0.14 3.28 12.07
N LEU A 160 1.12 3.09 11.67
CA LEU A 160 1.70 1.75 11.49
C LEU A 160 1.75 0.98 12.81
N VAL A 161 2.13 1.63 13.91
CA VAL A 161 2.08 1.01 15.25
C VAL A 161 0.66 0.61 15.64
N LEU A 162 -0.33 1.47 15.42
CA LEU A 162 -1.74 1.17 15.68
C LEU A 162 -2.28 0.01 14.82
N LEU A 163 -1.83 -0.05 13.57
CA LEU A 163 -2.22 -1.12 12.65
C LEU A 163 -1.48 -2.44 12.90
N SER A 164 -0.29 -2.41 13.49
CA SER A 164 0.56 -3.59 13.73
C SER A 164 1.22 -3.54 15.13
N PRO A 165 0.45 -3.53 16.23
CA PRO A 165 1.00 -3.34 17.59
C PRO A 165 1.88 -4.50 18.07
N GLY A 166 1.80 -5.66 17.43
CA GLY A 166 2.63 -6.84 17.75
C GLY A 166 3.89 -6.97 16.88
N GLU A 167 4.15 -6.04 15.96
CA GLU A 167 5.30 -6.07 15.07
C GLU A 167 6.36 -5.06 15.54
N SER A 168 7.64 -5.45 15.53
CA SER A 168 8.77 -4.62 15.99
C SER A 168 9.08 -3.46 15.06
N LEU A 169 8.99 -3.68 13.74
CA LEU A 169 9.34 -2.70 12.70
C LEU A 169 8.64 -1.34 12.83
N PRO A 170 7.30 -1.25 13.05
CA PRO A 170 6.62 0.03 13.24
C PRO A 170 7.16 0.87 14.40
N TYR A 171 7.53 0.24 15.51
CA TYR A 171 8.11 0.94 16.66
C TYR A 171 9.52 1.42 16.34
N ARG A 172 10.36 0.60 15.69
CA ARG A 172 11.70 1.02 15.23
C ARG A 172 11.60 2.22 14.30
N ASP A 173 10.71 2.17 13.32
CA ASP A 173 10.53 3.25 12.35
C ASP A 173 10.05 4.53 13.05
N ARG A 174 9.17 4.44 14.07
CA ARG A 174 8.72 5.61 14.85
C ARG A 174 9.81 6.14 15.77
N ALA A 175 10.60 5.26 16.40
CA ALA A 175 11.75 5.66 17.18
C ALA A 175 12.75 6.49 16.35
N PHE A 176 13.06 6.04 15.13
CA PHE A 176 13.91 6.78 14.20
C PHE A 176 13.36 8.20 13.93
N VAL A 177 12.04 8.32 13.68
CA VAL A 177 11.43 9.64 13.44
C VAL A 177 11.49 10.52 14.69
N HIS A 178 11.24 9.99 15.90
CA HIS A 178 11.38 10.72 17.14
C HIS A 178 12.84 11.24 17.32
N PHE A 179 13.84 10.43 17.03
CA PHE A 179 15.24 10.87 17.09
C PHE A 179 15.56 11.98 16.09
N LYS A 180 15.04 11.90 14.86
CA LYS A 180 15.20 12.99 13.87
C LYS A 180 14.54 14.29 14.30
N ARG A 181 13.55 14.24 15.17
CA ARG A 181 12.83 15.39 15.76
C ARG A 181 13.45 15.89 17.08
N GLY A 182 14.48 15.20 17.61
CA GLY A 182 15.06 15.52 18.91
C GLY A 182 14.23 15.05 20.11
N GLU A 183 13.23 14.21 19.91
CA GLU A 183 12.30 13.71 20.92
C GLU A 183 12.85 12.42 21.57
N LEU A 184 14.01 12.54 22.23
CA LEU A 184 14.86 11.41 22.67
C LEU A 184 14.12 10.40 23.54
N SER A 185 13.39 10.87 24.56
CA SER A 185 12.69 9.98 25.50
C SER A 185 11.58 9.17 24.81
N ALA A 186 10.91 9.75 23.80
CA ALA A 186 9.89 9.05 23.02
C ALA A 186 10.55 7.99 22.13
N GLY A 187 11.65 8.35 21.46
CA GLY A 187 12.42 7.44 20.64
C GLY A 187 12.95 6.23 21.42
N LEU A 188 13.49 6.44 22.62
CA LEU A 188 13.98 5.35 23.48
C LEU A 188 12.86 4.41 23.94
N ARG A 189 11.68 4.93 24.26
CA ARG A 189 10.52 4.08 24.62
C ARG A 189 10.11 3.18 23.45
N ASP A 190 10.00 3.74 22.26
CA ASP A 190 9.65 2.96 21.07
C ASP A 190 10.74 1.94 20.71
N LEU A 191 11.99 2.32 20.84
CA LEU A 191 13.10 1.40 20.61
C LEU A 191 13.10 0.22 21.60
N SER A 192 12.86 0.49 22.89
CA SER A 192 12.73 -0.56 23.91
C SER A 192 11.58 -1.51 23.58
N GLU A 193 10.47 -1.00 23.08
CA GLU A 193 9.33 -1.83 22.67
C GLU A 193 9.66 -2.65 21.41
N ALA A 194 10.36 -2.07 20.43
CA ALA A 194 10.82 -2.80 19.25
C ALA A 194 11.72 -3.99 19.64
N VAL A 195 12.68 -3.77 20.56
CA VAL A 195 13.57 -4.83 21.06
C VAL A 195 12.77 -5.91 21.82
N ARG A 196 11.82 -5.50 22.67
CA ARG A 196 10.93 -6.45 23.36
C ARG A 196 10.13 -7.33 22.40
N LEU A 197 9.79 -6.79 21.21
CA LEU A 197 9.08 -7.50 20.13
C LEU A 197 10.03 -8.28 19.19
N GLY A 198 11.31 -8.39 19.51
CA GLY A 198 12.28 -9.20 18.77
C GLY A 198 13.09 -8.45 17.70
N GLN A 199 13.08 -7.11 17.72
CA GLN A 199 14.01 -6.34 16.87
C GLN A 199 15.44 -6.57 17.32
N GLU A 200 16.29 -7.05 16.40
CA GLU A 200 17.73 -7.07 16.62
C GLU A 200 18.28 -5.64 16.65
N ILE A 201 19.24 -5.42 17.54
CA ILE A 201 19.92 -4.14 17.65
C ILE A 201 21.03 -4.13 16.59
N ASP A 202 20.78 -3.48 15.47
CA ASP A 202 21.76 -3.28 14.44
C ASP A 202 22.75 -2.13 14.78
N PRO A 203 23.88 -1.99 14.06
CA PRO A 203 24.87 -0.95 14.33
C PRO A 203 24.33 0.49 14.24
N GLU A 204 23.32 0.74 13.41
CA GLU A 204 22.68 2.05 13.27
C GLU A 204 21.87 2.38 14.54
N LEU A 205 21.15 1.41 15.04
CA LEU A 205 20.41 1.50 16.29
C LEU A 205 21.36 1.71 17.48
N MET A 206 22.48 0.95 17.55
CA MET A 206 23.52 1.11 18.56
C MET A 206 24.12 2.52 18.54
N HIS A 207 24.45 3.02 17.37
CA HIS A 207 24.98 4.38 17.21
C HIS A 207 24.01 5.45 17.75
N TRP A 208 22.72 5.31 17.48
CA TRP A 208 21.71 6.22 18.04
C TRP A 208 21.62 6.12 19.56
N MET A 209 21.64 4.92 20.12
CA MET A 209 21.62 4.72 21.58
C MET A 209 22.85 5.34 22.25
N GLU A 210 24.06 5.15 21.72
CA GLU A 210 25.31 5.73 22.25
C GLU A 210 25.30 7.26 22.17
N LYS A 211 24.85 7.82 21.05
CA LYS A 211 24.76 9.27 20.88
C LYS A 211 23.82 9.93 21.88
N LEU A 212 22.78 9.20 22.29
CA LEU A 212 21.79 9.64 23.26
C LEU A 212 22.27 9.55 24.72
N GLN A 213 23.24 8.65 25.02
CA GLN A 213 23.86 8.54 26.36
C GLN A 213 24.90 9.63 26.61
N ARG A 214 25.40 10.29 25.57
CA ARG A 214 26.46 11.31 25.63
C ARG A 214 25.96 12.76 25.60
N GLY A 215 24.66 12.98 25.39
CA GLY A 215 24.04 14.32 25.37
C GLY A 215 23.03 14.53 26.49
#